data_c704560ad6cbb9f92d1028c869efcf1d
#
_entry.id   c704560ad6cbb9f92d1028c869efcf1d
#
_cell.length_a   1.000
_cell.length_b   1.000
_cell.length_c   1.000
_cell.angle_alpha   90.00
_cell.angle_beta   90.00
_cell.angle_gamma   90.00
#
_symmetry.space_group_name_H-M   'P 1'
#
loop_
_entity.id
_entity.type
_entity.pdbx_description
1 polymer ?
#
loop_
_entity_poly.entity_id
_entity_poly.type
_entity_poly.pdbx_seq_one_letter_code
_entity_poly.pdbx_strand_id
1 'polypeptide(L)' 'MSEVQEAIRSCPWQPAELGRLECTKSFAFNREWNKKTYATKKVRPIFVEEADEIVVVTVYTYYF' A
#
# COMPACT_ATOMS: atom_id res chain seq x y z
N MET A 1 4.19 12.93 -4.36
CA MET A 1 4.60 11.61 -3.83
C MET A 1 3.43 10.64 -3.99
N SER A 2 3.67 9.44 -4.42
CA SER A 2 2.60 8.47 -4.61
C SER A 2 2.12 7.91 -3.27
N GLU A 3 0.90 7.39 -3.23
CA GLU A 3 0.36 6.75 -2.04
C GLU A 3 1.17 5.52 -1.64
N VAL A 4 1.70 4.80 -2.61
CA VAL A 4 2.55 3.64 -2.37
C VAL A 4 3.84 4.05 -1.66
N GLN A 5 4.50 5.08 -2.15
CA GLN A 5 5.72 5.60 -1.52
C GLN A 5 5.43 6.11 -0.11
N GLU A 6 4.33 6.79 0.09
CA GLU A 6 3.95 7.29 1.40
C GLU A 6 3.69 6.13 2.37
N ALA A 7 3.01 5.09 1.93
CA ALA A 7 2.77 3.92 2.76
C ALA A 7 4.09 3.26 3.19
N ILE A 8 5.02 3.07 2.27
CA ILE A 8 6.30 2.45 2.56
C ILE A 8 7.13 3.30 3.54
N ARG A 9 7.08 4.62 3.42
CA ARG A 9 7.85 5.52 4.26
C ARG A 9 7.27 5.71 5.66
N SER A 10 5.94 5.65 5.79
CA SER A 10 5.26 6.07 7.01
C SER A 10 4.81 4.93 7.90
N CYS A 11 4.66 3.74 7.35
CA CYS A 11 4.08 2.61 8.08
C CYS A 11 5.12 1.56 8.41
N PRO A 12 4.98 0.83 9.53
CA PRO A 12 5.90 -0.25 9.86
C PRO A 12 5.83 -1.36 8.82
N TRP A 13 7.00 -1.91 8.51
CA TRP A 13 7.10 -3.02 7.58
C TRP A 13 6.90 -4.34 8.31
N GLN A 14 6.22 -5.27 7.66
CA GLN A 14 5.99 -6.59 8.19
C GLN A 14 6.46 -7.63 7.18
N PRO A 15 6.92 -8.81 7.65
CA PRO A 15 7.32 -9.85 6.73
C PRO A 15 6.13 -10.38 5.94
N ALA A 16 6.34 -10.57 4.65
CA ALA A 16 5.40 -11.22 3.75
C ALA A 16 6.00 -12.53 3.25
N GLU A 17 5.27 -13.23 2.39
CA GLU A 17 5.75 -14.50 1.87
C GLU A 17 6.98 -14.32 0.97
N LEU A 18 7.77 -15.38 0.83
CA LEU A 18 8.93 -15.45 -0.08
C LEU A 18 10.00 -14.38 0.19
N GLY A 19 10.21 -14.05 1.46
CA GLY A 19 11.23 -13.06 1.82
C GLY A 19 10.89 -11.63 1.47
N ARG A 20 9.65 -11.36 1.12
CA ARG A 20 9.18 -10.02 0.81
C ARG A 20 8.72 -9.28 2.07
N LEU A 21 8.51 -7.99 1.92
CA LEU A 21 8.01 -7.11 2.97
C LEU A 21 6.69 -6.52 2.52
N GLU A 22 5.86 -6.14 3.50
CA GLU A 22 4.62 -5.44 3.23
C GLU A 22 4.36 -4.37 4.26
N CYS A 23 3.56 -3.38 3.89
CA CYS A 23 3.02 -2.41 4.82
C CYS A 23 1.62 -2.02 4.36
N THR A 24 0.88 -1.34 5.22
CA THR A 24 -0.50 -0.97 4.93
C THR A 24 -0.76 0.44 5.44
N LYS A 25 -1.39 1.25 4.62
CA LYS A 25 -1.82 2.58 5.03
C LYS A 25 -3.20 2.89 4.49
N SER A 26 -4.03 3.51 5.31
CA SER A 26 -5.36 3.95 4.93
C SER A 26 -5.35 5.44 4.60
N PHE A 27 -6.10 5.81 3.58
CA PHE A 27 -6.23 7.19 3.12
C PHE A 27 -7.71 7.57 3.07
N ALA A 28 -8.02 8.82 3.32
CA ALA A 28 -9.37 9.32 3.10
C ALA A 28 -9.65 9.30 1.59
N PHE A 29 -10.76 8.74 1.22
CA PHE A 29 -11.12 8.59 -0.19
C PHE A 29 -12.32 9.44 -0.58
N ASN A 30 -13.46 9.28 0.11
CA ASN A 30 -14.69 10.07 -0.06
C ASN A 30 -15.12 10.23 -1.52
N ARG A 31 -15.07 9.15 -2.29
CA ARG A 31 -15.41 9.18 -3.71
C ARG A 31 -16.31 8.01 -4.07
N GLU A 32 -17.06 8.20 -5.14
CA GLU A 32 -17.83 7.12 -5.74
C GLU A 32 -16.91 6.26 -6.61
N TRP A 33 -16.99 4.97 -6.43
CA TRP A 33 -16.29 4.02 -7.28
C TRP A 33 -17.21 2.81 -7.49
N ASN A 34 -17.41 2.43 -8.75
CA ASN A 34 -18.26 1.29 -9.10
C ASN A 34 -19.68 1.44 -8.53
N LYS A 35 -20.26 2.65 -8.65
CA LYS A 35 -21.61 3.02 -8.20
C LYS A 35 -21.81 2.92 -6.68
N LYS A 36 -20.75 2.89 -5.91
CA LYS A 36 -20.79 2.93 -4.44
C LYS A 36 -19.88 4.04 -3.95
N THR A 37 -20.27 4.65 -2.84
CA THR A 37 -19.44 5.66 -2.19
C THR A 37 -18.61 5.02 -1.09
N TYR A 38 -17.30 5.26 -1.14
CA TYR A 38 -16.36 4.72 -0.15
C TYR A 38 -15.68 5.88 0.56
N ALA A 39 -15.59 5.78 1.87
CA ALA A 39 -14.92 6.80 2.68
C ALA A 39 -13.42 6.58 2.76
N THR A 40 -12.95 5.35 2.66
CA THR A 40 -11.57 4.98 2.93
C THR A 40 -10.99 4.14 1.80
N LYS A 41 -9.72 4.41 1.51
CA LYS A 41 -8.90 3.61 0.59
C LYS A 41 -7.73 3.05 1.38
N LYS A 42 -7.53 1.75 1.32
CA LYS A 42 -6.44 1.08 2.00
C LYS A 42 -5.45 0.56 0.96
N VAL A 43 -4.21 0.97 1.08
CA VAL A 43 -3.13 0.59 0.14
C VAL A 43 -2.17 -0.35 0.86
N ARG A 44 -1.90 -1.50 0.26
CA ARG A 44 -1.01 -2.51 0.81
C ARG A 44 0.02 -2.90 -0.25
N PRO A 45 1.17 -2.21 -0.30
CA PRO A 45 2.25 -2.62 -1.20
C PRO A 45 3.03 -3.80 -0.64
N ILE A 46 3.45 -4.67 -1.55
CA ILE A 46 4.37 -5.77 -1.25
C ILE A 46 5.66 -5.49 -2.02
N PHE A 47 6.77 -5.49 -1.32
CA PHE A 47 8.03 -5.03 -1.89
C PHE A 47 9.21 -5.84 -1.35
N VAL A 48 10.35 -5.69 -2.01
CA VAL A 48 11.62 -6.22 -1.52
C VAL A 48 12.59 -5.08 -1.37
N GLU A 49 13.44 -5.17 -0.33
CA GLU A 49 14.50 -4.21 -0.10
C GLU A 49 15.79 -4.78 -0.68
N GLU A 50 16.35 -4.09 -1.66
CA GLU A 50 17.64 -4.41 -2.25
C GLU A 50 18.67 -3.39 -1.80
N ALA A 51 19.95 -3.61 -2.11
CA ALA A 51 21.06 -2.87 -1.54
C ALA A 51 20.85 -1.35 -1.41
N ASP A 52 20.36 -0.71 -2.47
CA ASP A 52 20.19 0.74 -2.48
C ASP A 52 18.79 1.18 -2.86
N GLU A 53 17.85 0.24 -3.00
CA GLU A 53 16.52 0.59 -3.46
C GLU A 53 15.45 -0.36 -2.95
N ILE A 54 14.20 0.10 -3.04
CA ILE A 54 13.03 -0.70 -2.74
C ILE A 54 12.33 -1.00 -4.06
N VAL A 55 12.12 -2.28 -4.34
CA VAL A 55 11.43 -2.73 -5.55
C VAL A 55 10.02 -3.19 -5.17
N VAL A 56 9.03 -2.49 -5.67
CA VAL A 56 7.62 -2.85 -5.42
C VAL A 56 7.25 -4.02 -6.34
N VAL A 57 6.82 -5.12 -5.73
CA VAL A 57 6.43 -6.33 -6.45
C VAL A 57 4.98 -6.25 -6.89
N THR A 58 4.09 -5.85 -5.98
CA THR A 58 2.68 -5.69 -6.27
C THR A 58 2.04 -4.75 -5.26
N VAL A 59 0.85 -4.25 -5.59
CA VAL A 59 0.09 -3.36 -4.71
C VAL A 59 -1.35 -3.83 -4.68
N TYR A 60 -1.87 -4.07 -3.48
CA TYR A 60 -3.28 -4.33 -3.28
C TYR A 60 -3.97 -3.06 -2.80
N THR A 61 -5.13 -2.78 -3.35
CA THR A 61 -5.92 -1.61 -2.96
C THR A 61 -7.32 -2.05 -2.60
N TYR A 62 -7.79 -1.59 -1.45
CA TYR A 62 -9.11 -1.92 -0.94
C TYR A 62 -9.88 -0.62 -0.69
N TYR A 63 -11.20 -0.66 -0.92
CA TYR A 63 -12.10 0.47 -0.69
C TYR A 63 -13.19 0.06 0.29
N PHE A 64 -13.43 0.91 1.27
CA PHE A 64 -14.48 0.63 2.26
C PHE A 64 -14.97 1.87 3.01
#